data_f9572cf85edac179a426877dd2fec43f
#
_entry.id   f9572cf85edac179a426877dd2fec43f
#
_cell.length_a   1.000
_cell.length_b   1.000
_cell.length_c   1.000
_cell.angle_alpha   90.00
_cell.angle_beta   90.00
_cell.angle_gamma   90.00
#
_symmetry.space_group_name_H-M   'P 1'
#
loop_
_entity.id
_entity.type
_entity.pdbx_description
1 polymer ?
#
loop_
_entity_poly.entity_id
_entity_poly.type
_entity_poly.pdbx_seq_one_letter_code
_entity_poly.pdbx_strand_id
1 'polypeptide(L)'
;MKRKMQTWLLQACALSTVLPLGGLGWALTSCSDPNEGSLFLTPTTEEAEMAAVDILERDADQFSLWIELLKYANYYNALKDGSARATVFCPDNAAMQRFLQQQGVTQVTDLPEAYAKNVARVHIINNQEYSDTQLDNYAEQGRKYVERGFELPDTTLLGTNLTVRYGYIKTDVDDANRHDDVVYGADSIFINNQARLGKFTAVTCANAVLFTLDDVIHPLVESIMDKLDAEPDVYSIFASAVRECGYDSIASLISRVDYTLSGTVVTTYNFTCLAVPNNVYQAAGINDVAALRSYLSSHCEGQDADLSNYIKYHFLPRAYTKDELLAYESDDPEADAETRIYDTQFSGQAITVSRKGGRDLLNNEIPLVRSNIKARNGIIHRVGAVMPVFHPAPVRVVWDFLNSPDIIAFVNGFGAANNLGNLFSTPIDATMRDVDLSDDHFDGNYGTITSFTYQANESKARTNTYRRVGYKKDATTGNGPQYGAYMDNFLVLNLGFAGWIQFTTPTIIAGRYKVVLHYCKDINHNNFINGGSLTRFDLDDRSSMVYLYKGMTRLPRYQLGESTVFGAVDFEGSCSHTFKITMMDVEAKNNSNYHQSLDYLEFVPI
;
A
#
# COMPACT_ATOMS: atom_id res chain seq x y z
N MET A 1 -34.77 -32.69 1.01
CA MET A 1 -34.45 -33.91 1.79
C MET A 1 -33.48 -33.53 2.90
N LYS A 2 -33.87 -33.84 4.14
CA LYS A 2 -33.18 -33.51 5.38
C LYS A 2 -31.88 -34.29 5.57
N ARG A 3 -30.85 -33.64 6.20
CA ARG A 3 -29.95 -34.19 7.23
C ARG A 3 -29.10 -33.05 7.77
N LYS A 4 -29.44 -32.55 8.88
CA LYS A 4 -29.14 -32.75 10.31
C LYS A 4 -27.68 -32.39 10.67
N MET A 5 -27.63 -31.22 11.35
CA MET A 5 -26.57 -30.76 12.26
C MET A 5 -26.29 -31.78 13.37
N GLN A 6 -25.06 -31.84 13.83
CA GLN A 6 -24.74 -32.22 15.20
C GLN A 6 -23.70 -31.28 15.81
N THR A 7 -24.20 -30.52 16.75
CA THR A 7 -23.49 -29.68 17.72
C THR A 7 -22.86 -30.56 18.80
N TRP A 8 -21.62 -30.28 19.20
CA TRP A 8 -21.11 -30.74 20.49
C TRP A 8 -20.61 -29.56 21.31
N LEU A 9 -21.30 -29.34 22.42
CA LEU A 9 -20.91 -28.48 23.52
C LEU A 9 -19.83 -29.17 24.38
N LEU A 10 -18.82 -28.43 24.78
CA LEU A 10 -17.94 -28.79 25.87
C LEU A 10 -18.27 -27.93 27.09
N GLN A 11 -18.79 -28.59 28.14
CA GLN A 11 -18.95 -28.03 29.46
C GLN A 11 -17.64 -28.18 30.26
N ALA A 12 -17.24 -27.09 30.88
CA ALA A 12 -16.22 -27.07 31.92
C ALA A 12 -16.80 -27.56 33.24
N CYS A 13 -16.08 -28.42 33.96
CA CYS A 13 -16.27 -28.64 35.40
C CYS A 13 -14.93 -28.48 36.11
N ALA A 14 -14.87 -27.48 36.94
CA ALA A 14 -13.87 -27.35 38.00
C ALA A 14 -14.29 -28.17 39.22
N LEU A 15 -13.37 -28.93 39.78
CA LEU A 15 -13.47 -29.38 41.19
C LEU A 15 -12.05 -29.56 41.74
N SER A 16 -11.78 -28.78 42.75
CA SER A 16 -10.65 -28.85 43.64
C SER A 16 -10.80 -29.99 44.64
N THR A 17 -9.75 -30.77 44.89
CA THR A 17 -9.49 -31.40 46.21
C THR A 17 -7.99 -31.66 46.40
N VAL A 18 -7.59 -31.58 47.65
CA VAL A 18 -6.24 -31.46 48.20
C VAL A 18 -5.76 -32.83 48.75
N LEU A 19 -4.49 -33.21 48.42
CA LEU A 19 -3.47 -34.01 49.11
C LEU A 19 -3.73 -35.51 49.45
N PRO A 20 -2.72 -36.37 49.69
CA PRO A 20 -1.31 -36.14 50.02
C PRO A 20 -0.23 -37.01 49.29
N LEU A 21 1.01 -36.69 49.61
CA LEU A 21 2.31 -37.30 49.31
C LEU A 21 2.39 -38.85 49.25
N GLY A 22 3.10 -39.33 48.23
CA GLY A 22 3.64 -40.68 48.17
C GLY A 22 4.45 -40.85 46.89
N GLY A 23 5.77 -40.90 47.01
CA GLY A 23 6.69 -41.01 45.89
C GLY A 23 6.59 -42.33 45.16
N LEU A 24 6.64 -42.27 43.84
CA LEU A 24 7.11 -43.34 42.96
C LEU A 24 7.38 -42.68 41.61
N GLY A 25 8.62 -42.77 41.17
CA GLY A 25 9.04 -42.24 39.87
C GLY A 25 8.32 -42.91 38.71
N TRP A 26 7.56 -42.13 37.98
CA TRP A 26 7.10 -42.48 36.66
C TRP A 26 7.93 -41.72 35.65
N ALA A 27 8.72 -42.47 34.90
CA ALA A 27 9.30 -41.94 33.70
C ALA A 27 8.16 -41.48 32.79
N LEU A 28 7.98 -40.18 32.68
CA LEU A 28 7.17 -39.60 31.61
C LEU A 28 7.95 -39.88 30.30
N THR A 29 7.53 -40.93 29.60
CA THR A 29 7.82 -41.01 28.18
C THR A 29 7.15 -39.80 27.56
N SER A 30 7.95 -38.80 27.29
CA SER A 30 7.62 -37.69 26.40
C SER A 30 7.03 -38.29 25.15
N CYS A 31 5.75 -38.00 24.87
CA CYS A 31 5.27 -38.10 23.48
C CYS A 31 6.17 -37.16 22.68
N SER A 32 7.00 -37.71 21.85
CA SER A 32 7.72 -36.91 20.84
C SER A 32 6.65 -36.22 20.00
N ASP A 33 6.56 -34.93 20.16
CA ASP A 33 5.77 -34.08 19.27
C ASP A 33 6.32 -34.31 17.86
N PRO A 34 5.50 -34.68 16.86
CA PRO A 34 5.96 -34.81 15.48
C PRO A 34 6.58 -33.52 14.93
N ASN A 35 6.51 -32.43 15.68
CA ASN A 35 7.19 -31.14 15.44
C ASN A 35 8.50 -30.94 16.23
N GLU A 36 9.09 -31.98 16.85
CA GLU A 36 10.39 -31.90 17.54
C GLU A 36 11.57 -31.44 16.66
N GLY A 37 11.34 -31.10 15.42
CA GLY A 37 12.28 -30.40 14.54
C GLY A 37 11.87 -28.97 14.20
N SER A 38 10.77 -28.47 14.70
CA SER A 38 10.37 -27.07 14.58
C SER A 38 10.77 -26.37 15.87
N LEU A 39 11.85 -25.69 15.80
CA LEU A 39 12.46 -24.88 16.84
C LEU A 39 11.58 -23.67 17.19
N PHE A 40 10.51 -23.89 17.94
CA PHE A 40 10.03 -22.86 18.84
C PHE A 40 10.97 -22.89 20.06
N LEU A 41 12.10 -22.25 19.94
CA LEU A 41 12.90 -21.93 21.11
C LEU A 41 12.10 -20.86 21.87
N THR A 42 11.39 -21.29 22.91
CA THR A 42 11.01 -20.36 23.97
C THR A 42 12.31 -19.75 24.46
N PRO A 43 12.50 -18.42 24.44
CA PRO A 43 13.75 -17.83 24.90
C PRO A 43 14.03 -18.37 26.30
N THR A 44 15.22 -18.89 26.50
CA THR A 44 15.67 -19.20 27.87
C THR A 44 15.75 -17.87 28.61
N THR A 45 15.55 -17.86 29.89
CA THR A 45 15.70 -16.64 30.72
C THR A 45 17.09 -16.00 30.51
N GLU A 46 18.06 -16.81 30.16
CA GLU A 46 19.46 -16.43 29.88
C GLU A 46 19.59 -15.66 28.56
N GLU A 47 18.90 -16.07 27.50
CA GLU A 47 18.92 -15.39 26.19
C GLU A 47 18.25 -14.02 26.22
N ALA A 48 17.18 -13.88 26.97
CA ALA A 48 16.48 -12.62 27.14
C ALA A 48 17.31 -11.53 27.85
N GLU A 49 18.40 -11.92 28.53
CA GLU A 49 19.33 -11.01 29.20
C GLU A 49 20.59 -10.71 28.36
N MET A 50 20.83 -11.46 27.28
CA MET A 50 21.97 -11.29 26.39
C MET A 50 21.69 -10.27 25.30
N ALA A 51 22.70 -9.50 24.87
CA ALA A 51 22.60 -8.67 23.68
C ALA A 51 22.57 -9.52 22.41
N ALA A 52 22.01 -8.99 21.34
CA ALA A 52 21.91 -9.67 20.04
C ALA A 52 23.24 -10.24 19.54
N VAL A 53 24.31 -9.46 19.65
CA VAL A 53 25.64 -9.90 19.20
C VAL A 53 26.25 -10.97 20.10
N ASP A 54 25.92 -11.00 21.38
CA ASP A 54 26.44 -12.04 22.30
C ASP A 54 25.84 -13.41 21.96
N ILE A 55 24.57 -13.43 21.53
CA ILE A 55 23.90 -14.63 21.01
C ILE A 55 24.54 -15.09 19.69
N LEU A 56 24.75 -14.14 18.77
CA LEU A 56 25.41 -14.46 17.49
C LEU A 56 26.84 -14.98 17.69
N GLU A 57 27.58 -14.43 18.68
CA GLU A 57 28.96 -14.91 19.02
C GLU A 57 28.93 -16.27 19.70
N ARG A 58 27.92 -16.57 20.51
CA ARG A 58 27.72 -17.91 21.06
C ARG A 58 27.55 -18.95 19.95
N ASP A 59 26.82 -18.57 18.90
CA ASP A 59 26.50 -19.43 17.78
C ASP A 59 27.35 -19.07 16.53
N ALA A 60 28.61 -18.67 16.74
CA ALA A 60 29.54 -18.21 15.69
C ALA A 60 29.78 -19.25 14.60
N ASP A 61 29.67 -20.53 14.89
CA ASP A 61 29.75 -21.61 13.89
C ASP A 61 28.68 -21.42 12.78
N GLN A 62 27.57 -20.76 13.10
CA GLN A 62 26.50 -20.44 12.17
C GLN A 62 26.59 -19.02 11.60
N PHE A 63 27.11 -18.04 12.35
CA PHE A 63 26.96 -16.61 12.03
C PHE A 63 28.30 -15.84 11.94
N SER A 64 29.45 -16.50 11.90
CA SER A 64 30.78 -15.81 11.92
C SER A 64 30.92 -14.78 10.79
N LEU A 65 30.46 -15.09 9.57
CA LEU A 65 30.53 -14.17 8.43
C LEU A 65 29.54 -12.99 8.56
N TRP A 66 28.37 -13.23 9.14
CA TRP A 66 27.44 -12.15 9.44
C TRP A 66 27.98 -11.20 10.52
N ILE A 67 28.58 -11.75 11.58
CA ILE A 67 29.28 -10.96 12.62
C ILE A 67 30.43 -10.13 11.99
N GLU A 68 31.20 -10.72 11.08
CA GLU A 68 32.26 -10.00 10.35
C GLU A 68 31.67 -8.84 9.53
N LEU A 69 30.53 -9.05 8.83
CA LEU A 69 29.85 -8.00 8.08
C LEU A 69 29.35 -6.89 9.01
N LEU A 70 28.74 -7.22 10.15
CA LEU A 70 28.28 -6.23 11.12
C LEU A 70 29.46 -5.40 11.68
N LYS A 71 30.61 -6.01 11.93
CA LYS A 71 31.87 -5.32 12.36
C LYS A 71 32.38 -4.40 11.26
N TYR A 72 32.48 -4.90 10.02
CA TYR A 72 32.93 -4.14 8.87
C TYR A 72 32.01 -2.98 8.52
N ALA A 73 30.72 -3.17 8.64
CA ALA A 73 29.67 -2.17 8.41
C ALA A 73 29.47 -1.18 9.58
N ASN A 74 30.16 -1.36 10.71
CA ASN A 74 30.05 -0.57 11.95
C ASN A 74 28.67 -0.65 12.66
N TYR A 75 27.94 -1.77 12.53
CA TYR A 75 26.68 -2.01 13.25
C TYR A 75 26.82 -2.96 14.45
N TYR A 76 27.95 -3.63 14.59
CA TYR A 76 28.20 -4.57 15.69
C TYR A 76 28.04 -3.93 17.07
N ASN A 77 28.65 -2.76 17.31
CA ASN A 77 28.58 -2.08 18.60
C ASN A 77 27.17 -1.58 18.91
N ALA A 78 26.42 -1.12 17.90
CA ALA A 78 25.04 -0.68 18.07
C ALA A 78 24.12 -1.84 18.52
N LEU A 79 24.38 -3.05 18.05
CA LEU A 79 23.65 -4.26 18.47
C LEU A 79 24.19 -4.88 19.76
N LYS A 80 25.32 -4.40 20.27
CA LYS A 80 25.89 -4.79 21.57
C LYS A 80 25.39 -3.91 22.72
N ASP A 81 25.17 -2.61 22.46
CA ASP A 81 24.63 -1.68 23.44
C ASP A 81 23.14 -1.92 23.62
N GLY A 82 22.73 -2.38 24.79
CA GLY A 82 21.39 -2.87 25.10
C GLY A 82 20.26 -1.81 25.10
N SER A 83 20.43 -0.66 24.47
CA SER A 83 19.45 0.44 24.49
C SER A 83 18.53 0.48 23.27
N ALA A 84 18.88 -0.21 22.17
CA ALA A 84 18.07 -0.25 20.96
C ALA A 84 17.12 -1.46 21.01
N ARG A 85 15.93 -1.31 20.44
CA ARG A 85 15.03 -2.42 20.16
C ARG A 85 14.97 -2.63 18.66
N ALA A 86 15.23 -3.84 18.19
CA ALA A 86 15.31 -4.10 16.76
C ALA A 86 14.81 -5.49 16.39
N THR A 87 14.39 -5.65 15.15
CA THR A 87 14.31 -6.96 14.49
C THR A 87 15.51 -7.09 13.57
N VAL A 88 16.26 -8.17 13.74
CA VAL A 88 17.47 -8.44 12.95
C VAL A 88 17.30 -9.75 12.20
N PHE A 89 17.37 -9.69 10.90
CA PHE A 89 17.37 -10.85 10.02
C PHE A 89 18.82 -11.29 9.79
N CYS A 90 19.19 -12.46 10.27
CA CYS A 90 20.58 -12.94 10.34
C CYS A 90 20.81 -14.04 9.29
N PRO A 91 21.50 -13.74 8.17
CA PRO A 91 21.90 -14.78 7.23
C PRO A 91 22.91 -15.72 7.87
N ASP A 92 22.75 -17.02 7.65
CA ASP A 92 23.72 -18.01 8.10
C ASP A 92 25.01 -17.96 7.27
N ASN A 93 26.06 -18.66 7.73
CA ASN A 93 27.34 -18.72 7.04
C ASN A 93 27.22 -19.28 5.61
N ALA A 94 26.30 -20.22 5.36
CA ALA A 94 26.09 -20.77 4.03
C ALA A 94 25.46 -19.74 3.09
N ALA A 95 24.49 -18.95 3.59
CA ALA A 95 23.91 -17.83 2.87
C ALA A 95 24.97 -16.76 2.55
N MET A 96 25.76 -16.38 3.54
CA MET A 96 26.85 -15.41 3.38
C MET A 96 27.92 -15.88 2.38
N GLN A 97 28.30 -17.15 2.40
CA GLN A 97 29.27 -17.69 1.43
C GLN A 97 28.72 -17.63 -0.01
N ARG A 98 27.44 -18.02 -0.22
CA ARG A 98 26.80 -17.90 -1.54
C ARG A 98 26.75 -16.45 -2.01
N PHE A 99 26.40 -15.54 -1.11
CA PHE A 99 26.34 -14.11 -1.39
C PHE A 99 27.72 -13.58 -1.81
N LEU A 100 28.78 -13.86 -1.06
CA LEU A 100 30.14 -13.42 -1.41
C LEU A 100 30.57 -13.97 -2.78
N GLN A 101 30.30 -15.25 -3.05
CA GLN A 101 30.55 -15.86 -4.35
C GLN A 101 29.78 -15.16 -5.49
N GLN A 102 28.52 -14.82 -5.28
CA GLN A 102 27.72 -14.07 -6.26
C GLN A 102 28.29 -12.67 -6.53
N GLN A 103 28.86 -12.03 -5.49
CA GLN A 103 29.55 -10.74 -5.63
C GLN A 103 30.96 -10.86 -6.24
N GLY A 104 31.45 -12.08 -6.52
CA GLY A 104 32.77 -12.32 -7.08
C GLY A 104 33.91 -12.07 -6.09
N VAL A 105 33.63 -12.10 -4.79
CA VAL A 105 34.62 -11.87 -3.71
C VAL A 105 34.70 -13.08 -2.79
N THR A 106 35.79 -13.16 -1.98
CA THR A 106 36.01 -14.29 -1.08
C THR A 106 35.85 -13.94 0.40
N GLN A 107 35.99 -12.66 0.74
CA GLN A 107 35.94 -12.17 2.11
C GLN A 107 34.95 -10.99 2.20
N VAL A 108 34.37 -10.79 3.37
CA VAL A 108 33.46 -9.67 3.64
C VAL A 108 34.16 -8.31 3.41
N THR A 109 35.43 -8.23 3.76
CA THR A 109 36.25 -7.01 3.61
C THR A 109 36.61 -6.67 2.15
N ASP A 110 36.40 -7.59 1.21
CA ASP A 110 36.57 -7.34 -0.23
C ASP A 110 35.35 -6.61 -0.83
N LEU A 111 34.22 -6.58 -0.12
CA LEU A 111 33.07 -5.80 -0.53
C LEU A 111 33.36 -4.30 -0.41
N PRO A 112 32.82 -3.46 -1.31
CA PRO A 112 32.80 -2.02 -1.09
C PRO A 112 32.14 -1.69 0.25
N GLU A 113 32.78 -0.91 1.10
CA GLU A 113 32.30 -0.60 2.46
C GLU A 113 30.87 -0.02 2.45
N ALA A 114 30.57 0.87 1.49
CA ALA A 114 29.24 1.45 1.34
C ALA A 114 28.17 0.38 1.01
N TYR A 115 28.52 -0.62 0.21
CA TYR A 115 27.62 -1.72 -0.13
C TYR A 115 27.42 -2.66 1.08
N ALA A 116 28.50 -3.03 1.77
CA ALA A 116 28.42 -3.82 3.01
C ALA A 116 27.54 -3.14 4.07
N LYS A 117 27.65 -1.81 4.22
CA LYS A 117 26.76 -1.02 5.10
C LYS A 117 25.31 -1.13 4.67
N ASN A 118 25.01 -1.07 3.39
CA ASN A 118 23.65 -1.19 2.89
C ASN A 118 23.10 -2.61 3.09
N VAL A 119 23.94 -3.65 2.93
CA VAL A 119 23.58 -5.03 3.27
C VAL A 119 23.21 -5.14 4.76
N ALA A 120 24.05 -4.63 5.67
CA ALA A 120 23.69 -4.65 7.10
C ALA A 120 22.37 -3.89 7.38
N ARG A 121 22.20 -2.72 6.79
CA ARG A 121 21.05 -1.85 7.01
C ARG A 121 19.72 -2.43 6.53
N VAL A 122 19.70 -3.18 5.43
CA VAL A 122 18.49 -3.81 4.93
C VAL A 122 18.01 -4.98 5.80
N HIS A 123 18.90 -5.55 6.61
CA HIS A 123 18.59 -6.67 7.52
C HIS A 123 18.14 -6.23 8.91
N ILE A 124 18.11 -4.93 9.21
CA ILE A 124 17.81 -4.39 10.55
C ILE A 124 16.62 -3.44 10.46
N ILE A 125 15.54 -3.77 11.15
CA ILE A 125 14.40 -2.89 11.43
C ILE A 125 14.59 -2.35 12.84
N ASN A 126 14.72 -1.02 12.96
CA ASN A 126 14.99 -0.37 14.24
C ASN A 126 13.69 0.05 14.95
N ASN A 127 13.71 0.06 16.27
CA ASN A 127 12.59 0.43 17.14
C ASN A 127 11.35 -0.48 17.05
N GLN A 128 11.47 -1.63 16.40
CA GLN A 128 10.39 -2.62 16.31
C GLN A 128 10.93 -4.04 16.51
N GLU A 129 10.29 -4.76 17.40
CA GLU A 129 10.55 -6.18 17.67
C GLU A 129 9.36 -7.00 17.14
N TYR A 130 9.53 -7.65 16.01
CA TYR A 130 8.52 -8.56 15.48
C TYR A 130 8.57 -9.91 16.20
N SER A 131 7.41 -10.42 16.61
CA SER A 131 7.29 -11.80 17.07
C SER A 131 7.07 -12.77 15.89
N ASP A 132 7.33 -14.06 16.13
CA ASP A 132 6.98 -15.13 15.18
C ASP A 132 5.54 -15.05 14.72
N THR A 133 4.62 -14.86 15.66
CA THR A 133 3.18 -14.77 15.38
C THR A 133 2.83 -13.58 14.51
N GLN A 134 3.52 -12.45 14.67
CA GLN A 134 3.28 -11.27 13.83
C GLN A 134 3.77 -11.51 12.40
N LEU A 135 4.99 -12.06 12.23
CA LEU A 135 5.51 -12.38 10.90
C LEU A 135 4.69 -13.47 10.21
N ASP A 136 4.23 -14.48 10.96
CA ASP A 136 3.33 -15.52 10.47
C ASP A 136 2.02 -14.92 9.94
N ASN A 137 1.38 -14.06 10.73
CA ASN A 137 0.15 -13.39 10.32
C ASN A 137 0.34 -12.50 9.07
N TYR A 138 1.46 -11.78 8.99
CA TYR A 138 1.77 -10.97 7.82
C TYR A 138 2.10 -11.84 6.60
N ALA A 139 2.81 -12.95 6.78
CA ALA A 139 3.10 -13.88 5.70
C ALA A 139 1.83 -14.55 5.15
N GLU A 140 0.87 -14.88 6.03
CA GLU A 140 -0.43 -15.40 5.60
C GLU A 140 -1.23 -14.34 4.84
N GLN A 141 -1.20 -13.08 5.26
CA GLN A 141 -1.76 -11.99 4.47
C GLN A 141 -1.05 -11.83 3.12
N GLY A 142 0.26 -12.05 3.09
CA GLY A 142 1.09 -12.00 1.88
C GLY A 142 0.70 -13.02 0.82
N ARG A 143 0.01 -14.12 1.16
CA ARG A 143 -0.53 -15.07 0.17
C ARG A 143 -1.53 -14.44 -0.79
N LYS A 144 -2.25 -13.40 -0.34
CA LYS A 144 -3.24 -12.67 -1.15
C LYS A 144 -2.60 -11.77 -2.20
N TYR A 145 -1.33 -11.41 -2.02
CA TYR A 145 -0.59 -10.55 -2.93
C TYR A 145 0.40 -11.41 -3.73
N VAL A 146 -0.06 -11.87 -4.89
CA VAL A 146 0.63 -12.91 -5.67
C VAL A 146 2.08 -12.54 -5.98
N GLU A 147 2.37 -11.28 -6.33
CA GLU A 147 3.70 -10.91 -6.80
C GLU A 147 4.60 -10.27 -5.73
N ARG A 148 4.05 -9.64 -4.70
CA ARG A 148 4.87 -8.87 -3.75
C ARG A 148 4.95 -9.40 -2.33
N GLY A 149 3.94 -10.14 -1.88
CA GLY A 149 3.76 -10.42 -0.47
C GLY A 149 3.21 -9.21 0.30
N PHE A 150 3.12 -9.33 1.61
CA PHE A 150 2.70 -8.25 2.51
C PHE A 150 3.90 -7.37 2.85
N GLU A 151 3.76 -6.06 2.66
CA GLU A 151 4.79 -5.09 3.04
C GLU A 151 4.73 -4.83 4.55
N LEU A 152 5.85 -5.04 5.24
CA LEU A 152 5.93 -4.76 6.66
C LEU A 152 5.79 -3.25 6.90
N PRO A 153 5.06 -2.84 7.96
CA PRO A 153 4.79 -1.43 8.21
C PRO A 153 6.05 -0.62 8.55
N ASP A 154 7.07 -1.27 9.13
CA ASP A 154 8.27 -0.59 9.59
C ASP A 154 9.41 -0.70 8.58
N THR A 155 10.15 0.39 8.42
CA THR A 155 11.28 0.45 7.51
C THR A 155 12.55 -0.11 8.12
N THR A 156 13.40 -0.72 7.29
CA THR A 156 14.76 -1.07 7.65
C THR A 156 15.63 0.17 7.88
N LEU A 157 16.81 0.03 8.47
CA LEU A 157 17.79 1.11 8.55
C LEU A 157 18.23 1.64 7.17
N LEU A 158 17.99 0.88 6.10
CA LEU A 158 18.20 1.36 4.73
C LEU A 158 17.08 2.33 4.30
N GLY A 159 15.95 2.38 5.03
CA GLY A 159 14.78 3.18 4.69
C GLY A 159 13.92 2.52 3.59
N THR A 160 13.91 1.20 3.53
CA THR A 160 13.04 0.40 2.67
C THR A 160 12.22 -0.54 3.52
N ASN A 161 10.97 -0.78 3.14
CA ASN A 161 10.15 -1.80 3.76
C ASN A 161 10.51 -3.17 3.19
N LEU A 162 10.46 -4.19 4.04
CA LEU A 162 10.57 -5.58 3.62
C LEU A 162 9.18 -6.12 3.30
N THR A 163 9.11 -7.05 2.36
CA THR A 163 7.89 -7.80 2.10
C THR A 163 8.01 -9.22 2.64
N VAL A 164 6.90 -9.76 3.13
CA VAL A 164 6.83 -11.10 3.70
C VAL A 164 5.66 -11.87 3.11
N ARG A 165 5.86 -13.17 2.81
CA ARG A 165 4.82 -14.06 2.32
C ARG A 165 5.17 -15.52 2.56
N TYR A 166 4.16 -16.37 2.50
CA TYR A 166 4.34 -17.80 2.34
C TYR A 166 4.62 -18.17 0.88
N GLY A 167 5.73 -18.88 0.67
CA GLY A 167 6.23 -19.23 -0.65
C GLY A 167 6.86 -18.06 -1.39
N TYR A 168 7.51 -18.34 -2.50
CA TYR A 168 8.11 -17.34 -3.37
C TYR A 168 7.74 -17.58 -4.83
N ILE A 169 7.78 -16.53 -5.63
CA ILE A 169 7.51 -16.57 -7.06
C ILE A 169 8.81 -16.29 -7.80
N LYS A 170 9.13 -17.11 -8.79
CA LYS A 170 10.26 -16.83 -9.67
C LYS A 170 9.91 -15.71 -10.64
N THR A 171 10.67 -14.62 -10.57
CA THR A 171 10.48 -13.43 -11.41
C THR A 171 11.30 -13.45 -12.71
N ASP A 172 12.16 -14.45 -12.91
CA ASP A 172 13.17 -14.49 -13.99
C ASP A 172 12.65 -15.00 -15.33
N VAL A 173 11.36 -15.16 -15.50
CA VAL A 173 10.79 -15.70 -16.73
C VAL A 173 10.23 -14.57 -17.58
N ASP A 174 10.91 -14.25 -18.68
CA ASP A 174 10.42 -13.40 -19.77
C ASP A 174 9.29 -14.13 -20.52
N ASP A 175 8.10 -14.18 -19.95
CA ASP A 175 6.95 -14.73 -20.66
C ASP A 175 5.78 -13.75 -20.62
N ALA A 176 5.48 -13.16 -21.78
CA ALA A 176 4.35 -12.24 -21.97
C ALA A 176 2.98 -12.96 -21.79
N ASN A 177 2.98 -14.30 -21.73
CA ASN A 177 1.78 -15.13 -21.61
C ASN A 177 1.72 -15.88 -20.27
N ARG A 178 2.48 -15.45 -19.27
CA ARG A 178 2.52 -16.14 -17.99
C ARG A 178 1.26 -15.85 -17.18
N HIS A 179 0.36 -16.82 -17.15
CA HIS A 179 -0.85 -16.80 -16.33
C HIS A 179 -0.72 -17.61 -15.02
N ASP A 180 0.34 -18.43 -14.91
CA ASP A 180 0.54 -19.31 -13.75
C ASP A 180 1.78 -18.89 -12.96
N ASP A 181 1.58 -18.08 -11.94
CA ASP A 181 2.61 -17.84 -10.95
C ASP A 181 2.80 -19.09 -10.10
N VAL A 182 3.82 -19.86 -10.41
CA VAL A 182 4.15 -21.05 -9.64
C VAL A 182 4.77 -20.61 -8.31
N VAL A 183 4.05 -20.88 -7.23
CA VAL A 183 4.51 -20.63 -5.87
C VAL A 183 5.40 -21.77 -5.41
N TYR A 184 6.64 -21.48 -5.08
CA TYR A 184 7.59 -22.42 -4.54
C TYR A 184 7.67 -22.28 -3.01
N GLY A 185 7.86 -23.41 -2.30
CA GLY A 185 8.05 -23.39 -0.84
C GLY A 185 6.85 -22.83 -0.08
N ALA A 186 5.63 -23.25 -0.45
CA ALA A 186 4.37 -22.73 0.09
C ALA A 186 4.22 -22.83 1.62
N ASP A 187 5.01 -23.67 2.28
CA ASP A 187 5.02 -23.87 3.74
C ASP A 187 6.15 -23.11 4.44
N SER A 188 6.86 -22.27 3.72
CA SER A 188 7.97 -21.47 4.25
C SER A 188 7.73 -19.98 4.03
N ILE A 189 8.16 -19.17 4.99
CA ILE A 189 8.07 -17.71 4.89
C ILE A 189 9.31 -17.19 4.15
N PHE A 190 9.07 -16.27 3.21
CA PHE A 190 10.13 -15.59 2.45
C PHE A 190 10.07 -14.09 2.67
N ILE A 191 11.25 -13.51 2.84
CA ILE A 191 11.46 -12.07 2.92
C ILE A 191 11.87 -11.57 1.53
N ASN A 192 11.24 -10.50 1.04
CA ASN A 192 11.46 -9.90 -0.29
C ASN A 192 11.37 -10.90 -1.45
N ASN A 193 10.53 -11.93 -1.32
CA ASN A 193 10.41 -13.01 -2.31
C ASN A 193 11.75 -13.71 -2.63
N GLN A 194 12.70 -13.65 -1.72
CA GLN A 194 14.09 -14.12 -1.91
C GLN A 194 14.55 -14.99 -0.75
N ALA A 195 14.81 -14.38 0.41
CA ALA A 195 15.41 -15.05 1.55
C ALA A 195 14.37 -15.80 2.36
N ARG A 196 14.54 -17.11 2.51
CA ARG A 196 13.66 -17.91 3.34
C ARG A 196 13.98 -17.72 4.81
N LEU A 197 12.95 -17.46 5.59
CA LEU A 197 13.03 -17.44 7.04
C LEU A 197 13.32 -18.87 7.54
N GLY A 198 14.32 -19.01 8.38
CA GLY A 198 14.58 -20.26 9.10
C GLY A 198 13.31 -20.67 9.86
N LYS A 199 13.11 -21.96 10.08
CA LYS A 199 11.88 -22.46 10.69
C LYS A 199 11.64 -21.72 12.01
N PHE A 200 10.73 -20.76 12.00
CA PHE A 200 10.16 -20.02 13.14
C PHE A 200 11.08 -19.95 14.37
N THR A 201 12.21 -19.29 14.25
CA THR A 201 13.13 -19.12 15.37
C THR A 201 13.41 -17.64 15.59
N ALA A 202 12.40 -16.93 16.13
CA ALA A 202 12.69 -15.68 16.77
C ALA A 202 13.44 -15.96 18.07
N VAL A 203 14.69 -15.57 18.14
CA VAL A 203 15.42 -15.54 19.41
C VAL A 203 15.26 -14.14 19.99
N THR A 204 14.48 -14.03 21.06
CA THR A 204 14.31 -12.77 21.79
C THR A 204 15.51 -12.53 22.68
N CYS A 205 16.20 -11.42 22.48
CA CYS A 205 17.32 -10.96 23.29
C CYS A 205 16.99 -9.68 24.03
N ALA A 206 17.94 -9.18 24.82
CA ALA A 206 17.76 -7.96 25.62
C ALA A 206 17.42 -6.72 24.78
N ASN A 207 17.89 -6.67 23.53
CA ASN A 207 17.80 -5.48 22.68
C ASN A 207 17.31 -5.77 21.24
N ALA A 208 16.93 -7.01 20.93
CA ALA A 208 16.43 -7.36 19.60
C ALA A 208 15.66 -8.67 19.59
N VAL A 209 14.98 -8.91 18.47
CA VAL A 209 14.52 -10.23 18.06
C VAL A 209 15.31 -10.65 16.81
N LEU A 210 15.95 -11.82 16.87
CA LEU A 210 16.77 -12.36 15.79
C LEU A 210 16.01 -13.42 15.00
N PHE A 211 16.06 -13.31 13.68
CA PHE A 211 15.53 -14.31 12.76
C PHE A 211 16.65 -14.82 11.85
N THR A 212 16.77 -16.11 11.66
CA THR A 212 17.73 -16.71 10.75
C THR A 212 17.21 -16.69 9.32
N LEU A 213 18.08 -16.35 8.37
CA LEU A 213 17.81 -16.42 6.94
C LEU A 213 18.72 -17.42 6.24
N ASP A 214 18.18 -18.13 5.25
CA ASP A 214 18.96 -19.02 4.38
C ASP A 214 19.54 -18.30 3.14
N ASP A 215 19.27 -17.01 2.97
CA ASP A 215 19.87 -16.18 1.93
C ASP A 215 20.08 -14.75 2.43
N VAL A 216 20.91 -13.97 1.75
CA VAL A 216 21.17 -12.56 2.08
C VAL A 216 20.15 -11.68 1.36
N ILE A 217 19.48 -10.79 2.09
CA ILE A 217 18.60 -9.80 1.47
C ILE A 217 19.48 -8.79 0.71
N HIS A 218 19.32 -8.75 -0.60
CA HIS A 218 20.04 -7.77 -1.42
C HIS A 218 19.47 -6.36 -1.19
N PRO A 219 20.32 -5.39 -0.83
CA PRO A 219 19.87 -4.02 -0.66
C PRO A 219 19.48 -3.45 -2.02
N LEU A 220 18.25 -2.91 -2.10
CA LEU A 220 17.79 -2.21 -3.28
C LEU A 220 18.39 -0.79 -3.27
N VAL A 221 19.46 -0.58 -4.00
CA VAL A 221 20.23 0.68 -4.01
C VAL A 221 20.19 1.38 -5.38
N GLU A 222 19.98 0.63 -6.46
CA GLU A 222 19.94 1.16 -7.81
C GLU A 222 18.63 1.93 -8.06
N SER A 223 18.77 3.13 -8.61
CA SER A 223 17.63 3.91 -9.11
C SER A 223 17.02 3.30 -10.37
N ILE A 224 15.88 3.84 -10.83
CA ILE A 224 15.32 3.49 -12.13
C ILE A 224 16.35 3.69 -13.25
N MET A 225 17.10 4.79 -13.21
CA MET A 225 18.08 5.08 -14.25
C MET A 225 19.26 4.08 -14.22
N ASP A 226 19.74 3.70 -13.01
CA ASP A 226 20.79 2.69 -12.87
C ASP A 226 20.35 1.32 -13.43
N LYS A 227 19.08 0.95 -13.21
CA LYS A 227 18.51 -0.29 -13.77
C LYS A 227 18.40 -0.26 -15.29
N LEU A 228 18.01 0.88 -15.88
CA LEU A 228 17.96 1.04 -17.33
C LEU A 228 19.36 0.97 -17.95
N ASP A 229 20.37 1.53 -17.27
CA ASP A 229 21.77 1.53 -17.72
C ASP A 229 22.45 0.17 -17.58
N ALA A 230 22.02 -0.63 -16.60
CA ALA A 230 22.53 -1.97 -16.41
C ALA A 230 22.18 -2.94 -17.55
N GLU A 231 21.10 -2.66 -18.30
CA GLU A 231 20.66 -3.48 -19.44
C GLU A 231 20.66 -2.67 -20.77
N PRO A 232 21.83 -2.21 -21.28
CA PRO A 232 21.88 -1.33 -22.46
C PRO A 232 21.37 -2.02 -23.74
N ASP A 233 21.53 -3.32 -23.86
CA ASP A 233 20.99 -4.10 -24.98
C ASP A 233 19.44 -4.06 -25.01
N VAL A 234 18.82 -3.79 -23.87
CA VAL A 234 17.35 -3.72 -23.74
C VAL A 234 16.84 -2.29 -23.77
N TYR A 235 17.53 -1.33 -23.15
CA TYR A 235 16.97 0.00 -22.89
C TYR A 235 17.76 1.19 -23.44
N SER A 236 18.83 0.98 -24.21
CA SER A 236 19.72 2.10 -24.62
C SER A 236 19.00 3.24 -25.31
N ILE A 237 17.97 2.96 -26.13
CA ILE A 237 17.20 4.01 -26.82
C ILE A 237 16.36 4.80 -25.82
N PHE A 238 15.62 4.12 -24.94
CA PHE A 238 14.80 4.76 -23.92
C PHE A 238 15.65 5.55 -22.92
N ALA A 239 16.72 4.94 -22.39
CA ALA A 239 17.64 5.59 -21.46
C ALA A 239 18.31 6.83 -22.08
N SER A 240 18.68 6.78 -23.35
CA SER A 240 19.20 7.95 -24.08
C SER A 240 18.16 9.06 -24.23
N ALA A 241 16.91 8.70 -24.52
CA ALA A 241 15.81 9.66 -24.60
C ALA A 241 15.54 10.34 -23.25
N VAL A 242 15.58 9.58 -22.14
CA VAL A 242 15.45 10.12 -20.76
C VAL A 242 16.55 11.16 -20.50
N ARG A 243 17.80 10.88 -20.89
CA ARG A 243 18.94 11.81 -20.73
C ARG A 243 18.85 13.03 -21.60
N GLU A 244 18.50 12.88 -22.88
CA GLU A 244 18.36 14.03 -23.80
C GLU A 244 17.31 15.04 -23.33
N CYS A 245 16.32 14.59 -22.54
CA CYS A 245 15.31 15.46 -21.94
C CYS A 245 15.75 16.03 -20.58
N GLY A 246 16.92 15.65 -20.05
CA GLY A 246 17.35 15.99 -18.69
C GLY A 246 16.50 15.35 -17.58
N TYR A 247 15.71 14.32 -17.92
CA TYR A 247 14.84 13.63 -16.96
C TYR A 247 15.56 12.54 -16.18
N ASP A 248 16.80 12.22 -16.56
CA ASP A 248 17.68 11.29 -15.84
C ASP A 248 17.94 11.71 -14.39
N SER A 249 18.04 13.02 -14.13
CA SER A 249 18.16 13.56 -12.77
C SER A 249 16.93 13.23 -11.90
N ILE A 250 15.74 13.23 -12.47
CA ILE A 250 14.49 12.85 -11.79
C ILE A 250 14.41 11.32 -11.63
N ALA A 251 14.68 10.58 -12.71
CA ALA A 251 14.66 9.12 -12.72
C ALA A 251 15.73 8.49 -11.80
N SER A 252 16.77 9.24 -11.43
CA SER A 252 17.80 8.84 -10.46
C SER A 252 17.51 9.32 -9.04
N LEU A 253 16.54 10.21 -8.84
CA LEU A 253 16.29 10.85 -7.56
C LEU A 253 15.62 9.89 -6.57
N ILE A 254 16.31 9.59 -5.47
CA ILE A 254 15.82 8.68 -4.43
C ILE A 254 15.14 9.48 -3.32
N SER A 255 15.81 10.52 -2.82
CA SER A 255 15.28 11.38 -1.77
C SER A 255 15.86 12.79 -1.86
N ARG A 256 15.10 13.75 -1.37
CA ARG A 256 15.53 15.13 -1.23
C ARG A 256 15.39 15.55 0.23
N VAL A 257 16.39 16.23 0.73
CA VAL A 257 16.40 16.79 2.07
C VAL A 257 16.24 18.30 1.97
N ASP A 258 15.14 18.81 2.51
CA ASP A 258 14.87 20.24 2.59
C ASP A 258 15.01 20.70 4.06
N TYR A 259 15.83 21.75 4.28
CA TYR A 259 15.97 22.36 5.58
C TYR A 259 14.96 23.52 5.71
N THR A 260 14.00 23.38 6.61
CA THR A 260 12.99 24.39 6.87
C THR A 260 13.21 25.03 8.23
N LEU A 261 12.52 26.15 8.50
CA LEU A 261 12.56 26.79 9.83
C LEU A 261 11.96 25.93 10.94
N SER A 262 11.13 24.96 10.57
CA SER A 262 10.49 24.01 11.50
C SER A 262 11.25 22.69 11.66
N GLY A 263 12.32 22.48 10.87
CA GLY A 263 13.13 21.24 10.93
C GLY A 263 13.58 20.75 9.56
N THR A 264 14.02 19.50 9.52
CA THR A 264 14.45 18.83 8.29
C THR A 264 13.30 18.01 7.73
N VAL A 265 12.95 18.27 6.47
CA VAL A 265 11.95 17.48 5.73
C VAL A 265 12.69 16.59 4.74
N VAL A 266 12.43 15.29 4.80
CA VAL A 266 12.96 14.30 3.84
C VAL A 266 11.82 13.87 2.94
N THR A 267 11.89 14.24 1.66
CA THR A 267 10.95 13.78 0.63
C THR A 267 11.54 12.56 -0.07
N THR A 268 10.85 11.45 -0.03
CA THR A 268 11.21 10.23 -0.77
C THR A 268 10.47 10.20 -2.09
N TYR A 269 11.16 9.90 -3.17
CA TYR A 269 10.58 9.81 -4.51
C TYR A 269 10.34 8.34 -4.87
N ASN A 270 9.21 8.09 -5.49
CA ASN A 270 8.79 6.73 -5.83
C ASN A 270 7.95 6.78 -7.13
N PHE A 271 8.46 6.20 -8.20
CA PHE A 271 7.86 6.30 -9.53
C PHE A 271 7.48 4.93 -10.08
N THR A 272 6.53 4.91 -11.00
CA THR A 272 6.39 3.82 -11.96
C THR A 272 6.99 4.26 -13.28
N CYS A 273 7.91 3.48 -13.83
CA CYS A 273 8.49 3.71 -15.15
C CYS A 273 7.96 2.66 -16.13
N LEU A 274 7.33 3.12 -17.20
CA LEU A 274 6.82 2.30 -18.31
C LEU A 274 7.87 2.29 -19.42
N ALA A 275 8.88 1.41 -19.29
CA ALA A 275 10.03 1.41 -20.16
C ALA A 275 9.76 0.67 -21.49
N VAL A 276 10.11 1.29 -22.61
CA VAL A 276 10.01 0.70 -23.95
C VAL A 276 11.34 0.02 -24.30
N PRO A 277 11.38 -1.31 -24.52
CA PRO A 277 12.60 -2.00 -24.92
C PRO A 277 13.07 -1.66 -26.34
N ASN A 278 14.38 -1.80 -26.58
CA ASN A 278 14.99 -1.55 -27.88
C ASN A 278 14.36 -2.34 -29.03
N ASN A 279 14.05 -3.62 -28.82
CA ASN A 279 13.40 -4.47 -29.82
C ASN A 279 12.02 -3.96 -30.24
N VAL A 280 11.29 -3.34 -29.31
CA VAL A 280 9.98 -2.70 -29.59
C VAL A 280 10.17 -1.46 -30.43
N TYR A 281 11.13 -0.60 -30.08
CA TYR A 281 11.48 0.56 -30.89
C TYR A 281 11.94 0.16 -32.30
N GLN A 282 12.84 -0.81 -32.39
CA GLN A 282 13.38 -1.30 -33.67
C GLN A 282 12.28 -1.91 -34.56
N ALA A 283 11.31 -2.63 -33.98
CA ALA A 283 10.16 -3.14 -34.74
C ALA A 283 9.30 -2.01 -35.36
N ALA A 284 9.30 -0.82 -34.72
CA ALA A 284 8.67 0.39 -35.26
C ALA A 284 9.58 1.22 -36.15
N GLY A 285 10.79 0.75 -36.50
CA GLY A 285 11.78 1.45 -37.31
C GLY A 285 12.56 2.54 -36.55
N ILE A 286 12.51 2.55 -35.24
CA ILE A 286 13.15 3.52 -34.36
C ILE A 286 14.45 2.90 -33.81
N ASN A 287 15.61 3.37 -34.32
CA ASN A 287 16.91 2.80 -33.96
C ASN A 287 17.73 3.70 -33.02
N ASP A 288 17.31 4.95 -32.84
CA ASP A 288 17.94 5.94 -31.99
C ASP A 288 16.94 7.03 -31.57
N VAL A 289 17.39 7.99 -30.77
CA VAL A 289 16.53 9.08 -30.27
C VAL A 289 16.12 10.05 -31.39
N ALA A 290 16.96 10.23 -32.42
CA ALA A 290 16.62 11.06 -33.55
C ALA A 290 15.46 10.46 -34.37
N ALA A 291 15.50 9.13 -34.57
CA ALA A 291 14.40 8.40 -35.21
C ALA A 291 13.13 8.44 -34.34
N LEU A 292 13.27 8.38 -32.98
CA LEU A 292 12.14 8.55 -32.06
C LEU A 292 11.50 9.93 -32.18
N ARG A 293 12.29 11.00 -32.24
CA ARG A 293 11.78 12.37 -32.48
C ARG A 293 11.02 12.48 -33.81
N SER A 294 11.57 11.87 -34.85
CA SER A 294 10.92 11.83 -36.16
C SER A 294 9.61 11.07 -36.14
N TYR A 295 9.58 9.94 -35.41
CA TYR A 295 8.38 9.16 -35.20
C TYR A 295 7.31 9.98 -34.47
N LEU A 296 7.65 10.62 -33.34
CA LEU A 296 6.73 11.46 -32.60
C LEU A 296 6.17 12.62 -33.44
N SER A 297 7.03 13.31 -34.19
CA SER A 297 6.61 14.41 -35.06
C SER A 297 5.67 13.98 -36.19
N SER A 298 5.70 12.70 -36.58
CA SER A 298 4.83 12.16 -37.63
C SER A 298 3.54 11.51 -37.14
N HIS A 299 3.47 11.15 -35.85
CA HIS A 299 2.33 10.42 -35.25
C HIS A 299 1.60 11.21 -34.16
N CYS A 300 2.18 12.31 -33.69
CA CYS A 300 1.61 13.14 -32.62
C CYS A 300 1.54 14.60 -33.09
N GLU A 301 0.66 15.38 -32.45
CA GLU A 301 0.49 16.79 -32.71
C GLU A 301 0.80 17.65 -31.48
N GLY A 302 1.21 18.89 -31.70
CA GLY A 302 1.41 19.86 -30.62
C GLY A 302 2.40 19.41 -29.56
N GLN A 303 2.02 19.48 -28.30
CA GLN A 303 2.88 19.14 -27.17
C GLN A 303 3.17 17.64 -27.06
N ASP A 304 2.33 16.78 -27.64
CA ASP A 304 2.49 15.33 -27.60
C ASP A 304 3.64 14.84 -28.48
N ALA A 305 4.03 15.62 -29.45
CA ALA A 305 5.19 15.38 -30.32
C ALA A 305 6.53 15.73 -29.63
N ASP A 306 6.51 16.39 -28.49
CA ASP A 306 7.70 16.76 -27.73
C ASP A 306 8.29 15.54 -26.99
N LEU A 307 9.60 15.31 -27.17
CA LEU A 307 10.28 14.18 -26.55
C LEU A 307 10.24 14.22 -25.01
N SER A 308 10.32 15.41 -24.41
CA SER A 308 10.28 15.54 -22.95
C SER A 308 8.90 15.16 -22.41
N ASN A 309 7.84 15.55 -23.11
CA ASN A 309 6.47 15.18 -22.76
C ASN A 309 6.21 13.69 -22.96
N TYR A 310 6.74 13.11 -24.04
CA TYR A 310 6.75 11.68 -24.26
C TYR A 310 7.41 10.93 -23.10
N ILE A 311 8.58 11.33 -22.67
CA ILE A 311 9.28 10.70 -21.53
C ILE A 311 8.48 10.88 -20.23
N LYS A 312 7.98 12.07 -19.93
CA LYS A 312 7.14 12.32 -18.74
C LYS A 312 5.87 11.46 -18.75
N TYR A 313 5.31 11.19 -19.90
CA TYR A 313 4.15 10.32 -20.05
C TYR A 313 4.42 8.86 -19.66
N HIS A 314 5.69 8.42 -19.74
CA HIS A 314 6.13 7.08 -19.33
C HIS A 314 6.44 6.96 -17.81
N PHE A 315 6.26 8.03 -17.04
CA PHE A 315 6.47 8.01 -15.60
C PHE A 315 5.19 8.38 -14.86
N LEU A 316 4.80 7.53 -13.92
CA LEU A 316 3.72 7.84 -12.98
C LEU A 316 4.33 8.38 -11.68
N PRO A 317 3.64 9.30 -10.98
CA PRO A 317 4.17 9.99 -9.79
C PRO A 317 4.24 9.11 -8.54
N ARG A 318 3.83 7.85 -8.63
CA ARG A 318 3.85 6.86 -7.55
C ARG A 318 4.31 5.50 -8.08
N ALA A 319 4.98 4.71 -7.23
CA ALA A 319 5.32 3.33 -7.58
C ALA A 319 4.09 2.44 -7.41
N TYR A 320 3.76 1.74 -8.47
CA TYR A 320 2.69 0.74 -8.49
C TYR A 320 3.27 -0.60 -8.94
N THR A 321 2.96 -1.65 -8.23
CA THR A 321 3.10 -3.01 -8.74
C THR A 321 2.04 -3.28 -9.81
N LYS A 322 2.20 -4.32 -10.59
CA LYS A 322 1.21 -4.74 -11.59
C LYS A 322 -0.17 -4.97 -10.96
N ASP A 323 -0.20 -5.63 -9.79
CA ASP A 323 -1.46 -5.90 -9.07
C ASP A 323 -2.14 -4.60 -8.62
N GLU A 324 -1.36 -3.61 -8.17
CA GLU A 324 -1.89 -2.30 -7.81
C GLU A 324 -2.38 -1.51 -9.02
N LEU A 325 -1.68 -1.62 -10.17
CA LEU A 325 -2.14 -0.99 -11.41
C LEU A 325 -3.47 -1.56 -11.90
N LEU A 326 -3.65 -2.87 -11.76
CA LEU A 326 -4.87 -3.53 -12.19
C LEU A 326 -5.97 -3.44 -11.13
N ALA A 327 -5.62 -3.26 -9.85
CA ALA A 327 -6.52 -3.35 -8.69
C ALA A 327 -7.45 -4.58 -8.81
N TYR A 328 -6.85 -5.73 -9.07
CA TYR A 328 -7.53 -6.96 -9.43
C TYR A 328 -8.07 -7.66 -8.19
N GLU A 329 -9.36 -7.91 -8.15
CA GLU A 329 -10.06 -8.50 -7.00
C GLU A 329 -10.63 -9.91 -7.28
N SER A 330 -10.39 -10.47 -8.48
CA SER A 330 -10.93 -11.79 -8.85
C SER A 330 -9.90 -12.91 -8.62
N ASP A 331 -10.36 -14.03 -8.11
CA ASP A 331 -9.54 -15.26 -8.02
C ASP A 331 -9.35 -15.92 -9.39
N ASP A 332 -10.03 -15.45 -10.44
CA ASP A 332 -9.90 -15.93 -11.81
C ASP A 332 -8.90 -15.05 -12.59
N PRO A 333 -7.71 -15.56 -12.93
CA PRO A 333 -6.68 -14.80 -13.65
C PRO A 333 -7.09 -14.42 -15.09
N GLU A 334 -8.11 -15.07 -15.65
CA GLU A 334 -8.64 -14.76 -16.98
C GLU A 334 -9.77 -13.72 -16.95
N ALA A 335 -10.28 -13.37 -15.76
CA ALA A 335 -11.36 -12.38 -15.65
C ALA A 335 -10.88 -11.00 -16.09
N ASP A 336 -11.74 -10.30 -16.82
CA ASP A 336 -11.51 -8.92 -17.20
C ASP A 336 -11.49 -8.02 -15.95
N ALA A 337 -10.51 -7.12 -15.86
CA ALA A 337 -10.44 -6.09 -14.84
C ALA A 337 -11.00 -4.76 -15.36
N GLU A 338 -11.71 -4.05 -14.51
CA GLU A 338 -12.18 -2.69 -14.82
C GLU A 338 -11.03 -1.77 -15.19
N THR A 339 -11.29 -0.85 -16.10
CA THR A 339 -10.31 0.15 -16.51
C THR A 339 -10.01 1.10 -15.35
N ARG A 340 -8.74 1.20 -14.99
CA ARG A 340 -8.21 2.16 -14.02
C ARG A 340 -7.50 3.29 -14.75
N ILE A 341 -7.41 4.44 -14.10
CA ILE A 341 -6.85 5.67 -14.66
C ILE A 341 -5.75 6.15 -13.70
N TYR A 342 -4.59 6.47 -14.25
CA TYR A 342 -3.45 6.94 -13.48
C TYR A 342 -2.86 8.21 -14.09
N ASP A 343 -2.54 9.17 -13.24
CA ASP A 343 -1.82 10.39 -13.63
C ASP A 343 -0.41 10.04 -14.12
N THR A 344 0.09 10.81 -15.05
CA THR A 344 1.47 10.74 -15.49
C THR A 344 2.25 11.98 -15.04
N GLN A 345 3.56 11.95 -15.17
CA GLN A 345 4.40 13.14 -14.97
C GLN A 345 4.25 14.18 -16.09
N PHE A 346 3.57 13.84 -17.18
CA PHE A 346 3.09 14.83 -18.15
C PHE A 346 1.76 15.40 -17.64
N SER A 347 1.82 16.55 -17.02
CA SER A 347 0.67 17.20 -16.38
C SER A 347 -0.54 17.29 -17.30
N GLY A 348 -1.68 16.87 -16.83
CA GLY A 348 -2.94 16.86 -17.55
C GLY A 348 -3.13 15.66 -18.49
N GLN A 349 -2.19 14.72 -18.50
CA GLN A 349 -2.28 13.48 -19.28
C GLN A 349 -2.29 12.27 -18.34
N ALA A 350 -3.14 11.31 -18.66
CA ALA A 350 -3.31 10.10 -17.91
C ALA A 350 -3.15 8.85 -18.79
N ILE A 351 -2.82 7.73 -18.16
CA ILE A 351 -2.89 6.42 -18.78
C ILE A 351 -4.11 5.66 -18.26
N THR A 352 -4.63 4.76 -19.08
CA THR A 352 -5.60 3.76 -18.65
C THR A 352 -4.93 2.40 -18.56
N VAL A 353 -5.29 1.62 -17.53
CA VAL A 353 -4.82 0.26 -17.32
C VAL A 353 -6.02 -0.66 -17.21
N SER A 354 -6.00 -1.76 -17.93
CA SER A 354 -7.10 -2.73 -17.94
C SER A 354 -6.58 -4.14 -18.19
N ARG A 355 -7.36 -5.15 -17.79
CA ARG A 355 -7.15 -6.54 -18.23
C ARG A 355 -8.30 -6.94 -19.13
N LYS A 356 -7.98 -7.45 -20.31
CA LYS A 356 -8.96 -7.93 -21.28
C LYS A 356 -8.48 -9.22 -21.94
N GLY A 357 -9.27 -10.27 -21.83
CA GLY A 357 -8.92 -11.56 -22.39
C GLY A 357 -7.57 -12.09 -21.90
N GLY A 358 -7.32 -12.00 -20.58
CA GLY A 358 -6.07 -12.41 -19.94
C GLY A 358 -4.84 -11.54 -20.23
N ARG A 359 -5.00 -10.38 -20.88
CA ARG A 359 -3.89 -9.47 -21.20
C ARG A 359 -3.98 -8.20 -20.38
N ASP A 360 -2.87 -7.81 -19.78
CA ASP A 360 -2.71 -6.53 -19.09
C ASP A 360 -2.33 -5.47 -20.13
N LEU A 361 -3.20 -4.48 -20.28
CA LEU A 361 -3.12 -3.49 -21.34
C LEU A 361 -3.07 -2.07 -20.78
N LEU A 362 -2.14 -1.27 -21.31
CA LEU A 362 -2.13 0.18 -21.15
C LEU A 362 -2.84 0.80 -22.37
N ASN A 363 -3.62 1.86 -22.12
CA ASN A 363 -4.34 2.59 -23.16
C ASN A 363 -5.15 1.68 -24.10
N ASN A 364 -5.68 0.58 -23.55
CA ASN A 364 -6.46 -0.47 -24.23
C ASN A 364 -5.69 -1.34 -25.26
N GLU A 365 -4.47 -1.03 -25.63
CA GLU A 365 -3.77 -1.67 -26.74
C GLU A 365 -2.35 -2.12 -26.41
N ILE A 366 -1.66 -1.44 -25.51
CA ILE A 366 -0.23 -1.63 -25.27
C ILE A 366 -0.04 -2.67 -24.16
N PRO A 367 0.50 -3.86 -24.47
CA PRO A 367 0.64 -4.89 -23.46
C PRO A 367 1.78 -4.60 -22.49
N LEU A 368 1.60 -4.96 -21.21
CA LEU A 368 2.67 -5.11 -20.24
C LEU A 368 3.35 -6.47 -20.49
N VAL A 369 4.63 -6.47 -20.83
CA VAL A 369 5.35 -7.70 -21.20
C VAL A 369 6.25 -8.25 -20.09
N ARG A 370 6.75 -7.38 -19.22
CA ARG A 370 7.43 -7.73 -17.98
C ARG A 370 7.17 -6.66 -16.93
N SER A 371 6.84 -7.09 -15.73
CA SER A 371 6.41 -6.18 -14.68
C SER A 371 7.25 -6.34 -13.40
N ASN A 372 7.10 -5.40 -12.48
CA ASN A 372 7.63 -5.44 -11.12
C ASN A 372 9.15 -5.50 -11.02
N ILE A 373 9.89 -4.88 -11.97
CA ILE A 373 11.33 -4.71 -11.85
C ILE A 373 11.58 -3.60 -10.83
N LYS A 374 12.00 -3.99 -9.62
CA LYS A 374 12.18 -3.06 -8.49
C LYS A 374 13.42 -2.20 -8.65
N ALA A 375 13.28 -0.91 -8.40
CA ALA A 375 14.34 0.06 -8.22
C ALA A 375 14.19 0.78 -6.87
N ARG A 376 15.26 1.44 -6.38
CA ARG A 376 15.26 2.15 -5.10
C ARG A 376 14.21 3.25 -5.02
N ASN A 377 13.94 3.88 -6.14
CA ASN A 377 12.99 4.98 -6.28
C ASN A 377 11.79 4.63 -7.18
N GLY A 378 11.44 3.34 -7.28
CA GLY A 378 10.25 2.96 -8.02
C GLY A 378 10.23 1.55 -8.58
N ILE A 379 9.34 1.38 -9.55
CA ILE A 379 9.10 0.10 -10.22
C ILE A 379 9.13 0.34 -11.72
N ILE A 380 9.79 -0.54 -12.46
CA ILE A 380 9.82 -0.51 -13.93
C ILE A 380 8.93 -1.63 -14.45
N HIS A 381 8.09 -1.29 -15.42
CA HIS A 381 7.34 -2.24 -16.23
C HIS A 381 7.76 -2.09 -17.70
N ARG A 382 8.01 -3.20 -18.38
CA ARG A 382 8.27 -3.21 -19.82
C ARG A 382 6.97 -3.18 -20.59
N VAL A 383 6.91 -2.33 -21.60
CA VAL A 383 5.76 -2.25 -22.51
C VAL A 383 6.08 -2.91 -23.86
N GLY A 384 5.08 -3.54 -24.46
CA GLY A 384 5.26 -4.32 -25.68
C GLY A 384 4.98 -3.54 -26.99
N ALA A 385 4.74 -2.24 -26.89
CA ALA A 385 4.60 -1.36 -28.07
C ALA A 385 5.13 0.04 -27.74
N VAL A 386 5.47 0.83 -28.77
CA VAL A 386 5.73 2.26 -28.61
C VAL A 386 4.47 2.92 -28.08
N MET A 387 4.61 3.76 -27.07
CA MET A 387 3.48 4.35 -26.33
C MET A 387 3.46 5.88 -26.48
N PRO A 388 2.98 6.42 -27.60
CA PRO A 388 2.72 7.85 -27.74
C PRO A 388 1.70 8.32 -26.69
N VAL A 389 1.67 9.64 -26.44
CA VAL A 389 0.63 10.23 -25.60
C VAL A 389 -0.74 9.87 -26.16
N PHE A 390 -1.59 9.31 -25.34
CA PHE A 390 -2.94 8.89 -25.69
C PHE A 390 -3.96 9.72 -24.91
N HIS A 391 -5.00 10.14 -25.59
CA HIS A 391 -6.10 10.89 -25.00
C HIS A 391 -7.34 9.96 -24.87
N PRO A 392 -7.52 9.32 -23.73
CA PRO A 392 -8.67 8.46 -23.53
C PRO A 392 -9.97 9.28 -23.59
N ALA A 393 -11.03 8.70 -24.15
CA ALA A 393 -12.34 9.30 -24.07
C ALA A 393 -12.83 9.39 -22.62
N PRO A 394 -13.63 10.40 -22.27
CA PRO A 394 -14.24 10.51 -20.95
C PRO A 394 -15.00 9.23 -20.57
N VAL A 395 -14.75 8.72 -19.38
CA VAL A 395 -15.41 7.52 -18.85
C VAL A 395 -16.15 7.85 -17.56
N ARG A 396 -17.17 7.05 -17.26
CA ARG A 396 -17.86 7.13 -15.97
C ARG A 396 -16.88 6.76 -14.85
N VAL A 397 -16.80 7.62 -13.83
CA VAL A 397 -16.00 7.35 -12.64
C VAL A 397 -16.94 7.32 -11.42
N VAL A 398 -16.90 6.22 -10.69
CA VAL A 398 -17.54 6.07 -9.38
C VAL A 398 -16.46 6.17 -8.32
N TRP A 399 -16.59 7.16 -7.44
CA TRP A 399 -15.62 7.40 -6.39
C TRP A 399 -16.29 7.26 -5.02
N ASP A 400 -16.07 6.14 -4.38
CA ASP A 400 -16.41 5.91 -2.97
C ASP A 400 -15.45 6.71 -2.09
N PHE A 401 -15.99 7.55 -1.22
CA PHE A 401 -15.21 8.41 -0.32
C PHE A 401 -14.31 7.62 0.63
N LEU A 402 -14.69 6.40 0.97
CA LEU A 402 -13.94 5.54 1.89
C LEU A 402 -12.96 4.59 1.19
N ASN A 403 -13.07 4.47 -0.13
CA ASN A 403 -12.15 3.68 -0.94
C ASN A 403 -10.90 4.48 -1.31
N SER A 404 -10.24 5.02 -0.29
CA SER A 404 -8.95 5.68 -0.41
C SER A 404 -7.85 4.69 -0.04
N PRO A 405 -6.73 4.62 -0.77
CA PRO A 405 -5.62 3.73 -0.44
C PRO A 405 -5.13 3.88 1.00
N ASP A 406 -5.10 5.09 1.53
CA ASP A 406 -4.67 5.37 2.89
C ASP A 406 -5.68 4.85 3.93
N ILE A 407 -6.97 5.02 3.68
CA ILE A 407 -8.03 4.48 4.54
C ILE A 407 -8.03 2.95 4.48
N ILE A 408 -7.89 2.37 3.31
CA ILE A 408 -7.82 0.92 3.12
C ILE A 408 -6.60 0.35 3.84
N ALA A 409 -5.43 0.95 3.68
CA ALA A 409 -4.20 0.51 4.35
C ALA A 409 -4.35 0.58 5.88
N PHE A 410 -4.92 1.66 6.40
CA PHE A 410 -5.21 1.81 7.81
C PHE A 410 -6.15 0.71 8.33
N VAL A 411 -7.25 0.48 7.64
CA VAL A 411 -8.23 -0.55 7.98
C VAL A 411 -7.61 -1.94 7.98
N ASN A 412 -6.80 -2.25 6.98
CA ASN A 412 -6.12 -3.54 6.87
C ASN A 412 -5.06 -3.75 7.97
N GLY A 413 -4.37 -2.68 8.37
CA GLY A 413 -3.37 -2.71 9.44
C GLY A 413 -3.97 -3.01 10.83
N PHE A 414 -5.24 -2.62 11.06
CA PHE A 414 -5.94 -2.89 12.33
C PHE A 414 -6.65 -4.24 12.40
N GLY A 415 -6.72 -4.98 11.30
CA GLY A 415 -7.47 -6.23 11.19
C GLY A 415 -8.99 -6.05 11.17
N ALA A 416 -9.69 -7.01 10.59
CA ALA A 416 -11.15 -6.99 10.40
C ALA A 416 -11.97 -6.96 11.73
N ALA A 417 -11.34 -7.22 12.86
CA ALA A 417 -11.97 -7.20 14.18
C ALA A 417 -12.10 -5.79 14.76
N ASN A 418 -11.37 -4.83 14.23
CA ASN A 418 -11.38 -3.48 14.77
C ASN A 418 -12.44 -2.67 14.05
N ASN A 419 -13.40 -2.26 14.84
CA ASN A 419 -14.45 -1.33 14.47
C ASN A 419 -13.89 -0.18 13.61
N LEU A 420 -14.16 -0.21 12.32
CA LEU A 420 -13.94 0.94 11.44
C LEU A 420 -14.61 2.19 11.97
N GLY A 421 -15.69 2.04 12.76
CA GLY A 421 -16.26 3.10 13.56
C GLY A 421 -15.25 3.76 14.50
N ASN A 422 -14.16 3.09 14.87
CA ASN A 422 -13.10 3.66 15.70
C ASN A 422 -12.08 4.46 14.89
N LEU A 423 -11.93 4.23 13.60
CA LEU A 423 -11.01 4.97 12.75
C LEU A 423 -11.25 6.49 12.86
N PHE A 424 -12.50 6.89 12.77
CA PHE A 424 -12.93 8.28 12.88
C PHE A 424 -13.53 8.59 14.25
N SER A 425 -13.46 7.64 15.16
CA SER A 425 -14.06 7.72 16.47
C SER A 425 -13.09 8.07 17.58
N THR A 426 -11.81 8.10 17.29
CA THR A 426 -10.79 8.61 18.20
C THR A 426 -11.22 9.98 18.69
N PRO A 427 -11.20 10.26 20.01
CA PRO A 427 -11.60 11.55 20.50
C PRO A 427 -10.65 12.59 19.92
N ILE A 428 -11.06 13.22 18.86
CA ILE A 428 -10.44 14.45 18.39
C ILE A 428 -10.63 15.43 19.52
N ASP A 429 -9.54 15.98 19.99
CA ASP A 429 -9.56 17.01 21.02
C ASP A 429 -10.62 18.03 20.66
N ALA A 430 -11.46 18.28 21.61
CA ALA A 430 -12.57 19.21 21.46
C ALA A 430 -12.14 20.61 20.98
N THR A 431 -10.86 20.95 21.09
CA THR A 431 -10.26 22.24 20.67
C THR A 431 -9.76 22.24 19.24
N MET A 432 -9.55 21.09 18.62
CA MET A 432 -9.07 21.01 17.24
C MET A 432 -10.16 21.44 16.28
N ARG A 433 -9.85 22.42 15.47
CA ARG A 433 -10.73 22.97 14.44
C ARG A 433 -10.35 22.50 13.05
N ASP A 434 -9.06 22.50 12.77
CA ASP A 434 -8.48 21.94 11.56
C ASP A 434 -7.79 20.64 11.92
N VAL A 435 -8.16 19.57 11.26
CA VAL A 435 -7.57 18.25 11.47
C VAL A 435 -7.10 17.74 10.14
N ASP A 436 -5.81 17.63 10.00
CA ASP A 436 -5.17 16.80 9.01
C ASP A 436 -5.08 15.39 9.59
N LEU A 437 -5.79 14.45 9.01
CA LEU A 437 -5.74 13.06 9.46
C LEU A 437 -4.43 12.38 9.08
N SER A 438 -3.55 13.06 8.36
CA SER A 438 -2.18 12.67 8.14
C SER A 438 -1.31 12.82 9.38
N ASP A 439 -1.78 13.57 10.40
CA ASP A 439 -0.98 13.95 11.57
C ASP A 439 -1.51 13.30 12.85
N ASP A 440 -0.64 12.97 13.77
CA ASP A 440 -0.70 12.70 15.22
C ASP A 440 -1.85 11.83 15.81
N HIS A 441 -2.99 11.66 15.15
CA HIS A 441 -4.14 10.98 15.74
C HIS A 441 -4.12 9.46 15.56
N PHE A 442 -3.19 8.97 14.76
CA PHE A 442 -3.03 7.56 14.42
C PHE A 442 -1.63 7.04 14.74
N ASP A 443 -1.03 7.49 15.83
CA ASP A 443 0.22 6.96 16.42
C ASP A 443 1.37 6.65 15.44
N GLY A 444 1.45 7.34 14.31
CA GLY A 444 2.57 7.22 13.37
C GLY A 444 2.84 5.83 12.80
N ASN A 445 2.11 4.80 13.24
CA ASN A 445 2.36 3.41 12.86
C ASN A 445 1.61 2.96 11.60
N TYR A 446 0.75 3.80 11.04
CA TYR A 446 -0.19 3.40 9.98
C TYR A 446 -0.10 4.22 8.71
N GLY A 447 1.01 4.89 8.52
CA GLY A 447 1.17 5.81 7.40
C GLY A 447 0.31 7.06 7.55
N THR A 448 0.57 8.01 6.70
CA THR A 448 -0.08 9.31 6.69
C THR A 448 -1.34 9.23 5.84
N ILE A 449 -2.51 9.47 6.43
CA ILE A 449 -3.74 9.63 5.65
C ILE A 449 -3.73 11.01 5.03
N THR A 450 -3.35 11.10 3.76
CA THR A 450 -3.23 12.36 3.02
C THR A 450 -4.38 12.62 2.04
N SER A 451 -5.30 11.65 1.91
CA SER A 451 -6.39 11.73 0.94
C SER A 451 -7.51 12.69 1.32
N PHE A 452 -7.55 13.15 2.58
CA PHE A 452 -8.51 14.16 3.00
C PHE A 452 -8.07 14.93 4.24
N THR A 453 -8.61 16.17 4.37
CA THR A 453 -8.52 17.03 5.55
C THR A 453 -9.90 17.50 5.97
N TYR A 454 -10.13 17.86 7.22
CA TYR A 454 -11.41 18.40 7.65
C TYR A 454 -11.30 19.43 8.78
N GLN A 455 -12.32 20.27 8.90
CA GLN A 455 -12.51 21.20 10.00
C GLN A 455 -13.91 21.05 10.60
N ALA A 456 -13.99 20.72 11.87
CA ALA A 456 -15.23 20.77 12.62
C ALA A 456 -15.37 22.10 13.36
N ASN A 457 -16.47 22.81 13.15
CA ASN A 457 -16.61 24.19 13.63
C ASN A 457 -17.51 24.33 14.87
N GLU A 458 -18.40 23.39 15.16
CA GLU A 458 -19.42 23.60 16.19
C GLU A 458 -19.36 22.61 17.34
N SER A 459 -19.56 23.13 18.55
CA SER A 459 -19.51 22.33 19.77
C SER A 459 -20.62 21.26 19.83
N LYS A 460 -21.75 21.46 19.19
CA LYS A 460 -22.85 20.49 19.16
C LYS A 460 -22.53 19.23 18.38
N ALA A 461 -21.66 19.34 17.37
CA ALA A 461 -21.16 18.16 16.66
C ALA A 461 -20.43 17.17 17.59
N ARG A 462 -19.89 17.63 18.70
CA ARG A 462 -19.15 16.83 19.68
C ARG A 462 -20.00 16.03 20.64
N THR A 463 -21.19 16.52 20.97
CA THR A 463 -22.06 15.90 21.97
C THR A 463 -22.86 14.75 21.40
N ASN A 464 -22.76 14.54 20.10
CA ASN A 464 -23.44 13.45 19.42
C ASN A 464 -22.66 12.14 19.58
N THR A 465 -23.39 11.04 19.69
CA THR A 465 -22.82 9.67 19.63
C THR A 465 -22.27 9.36 18.25
N TYR A 466 -22.69 10.09 17.21
CA TYR A 466 -22.12 10.04 15.88
C TYR A 466 -21.01 11.07 15.75
N ARG A 467 -19.96 10.68 15.13
CA ARG A 467 -18.71 11.43 15.15
C ARG A 467 -18.66 12.40 13.98
N ARG A 468 -17.76 13.39 14.06
CA ARG A 468 -17.65 14.46 13.07
C ARG A 468 -17.30 13.95 11.68
N VAL A 469 -16.38 13.00 11.63
CA VAL A 469 -16.09 12.19 10.46
C VAL A 469 -16.15 10.75 10.92
N GLY A 470 -16.96 9.93 10.27
CA GLY A 470 -17.20 8.59 10.71
C GLY A 470 -17.39 7.61 9.56
N TYR A 471 -17.35 6.37 9.93
CA TYR A 471 -17.65 5.24 9.08
C TYR A 471 -18.88 4.53 9.60
N LYS A 472 -19.74 4.13 8.71
CA LYS A 472 -20.87 3.26 9.02
C LYS A 472 -20.92 2.11 8.02
N LYS A 473 -20.82 0.89 8.53
CA LYS A 473 -21.07 -0.29 7.71
C LYS A 473 -22.57 -0.43 7.46
N ASP A 474 -22.95 -0.70 6.23
CA ASP A 474 -24.33 -1.04 5.90
C ASP A 474 -24.62 -2.46 6.44
N ALA A 475 -25.58 -2.54 7.37
CA ALA A 475 -25.89 -3.79 8.04
C ALA A 475 -26.47 -4.79 7.04
N THR A 476 -25.77 -5.90 6.84
CA THR A 476 -26.26 -7.02 6.05
C THR A 476 -27.37 -7.72 6.81
N THR A 477 -28.59 -7.58 6.36
CA THR A 477 -29.69 -8.47 6.74
C THR A 477 -29.66 -9.66 5.78
N GLY A 478 -30.32 -10.76 6.09
CA GLY A 478 -30.29 -11.99 5.26
C GLY A 478 -30.62 -11.82 3.76
N ASN A 479 -30.85 -10.58 3.29
CA ASN A 479 -31.19 -10.21 1.93
C ASN A 479 -30.22 -9.17 1.31
N GLY A 480 -29.04 -8.97 1.88
CA GLY A 480 -28.05 -8.00 1.42
C GLY A 480 -27.97 -6.71 2.25
N PRO A 481 -27.22 -5.70 1.79
CA PRO A 481 -27.05 -4.42 2.48
C PRO A 481 -28.40 -3.73 2.72
N GLN A 482 -28.63 -3.19 3.91
CA GLN A 482 -29.93 -2.63 4.28
C GLN A 482 -30.30 -1.39 3.50
N TYR A 483 -29.30 -0.60 3.09
CA TYR A 483 -29.48 0.69 2.41
C TYR A 483 -29.01 0.67 0.96
N GLY A 484 -28.33 -0.40 0.55
CA GLY A 484 -27.79 -0.53 -0.81
C GLY A 484 -26.53 0.29 -1.02
N ALA A 485 -25.74 0.47 0.04
CA ALA A 485 -24.44 1.15 -0.05
C ALA A 485 -23.52 0.47 -1.06
N TYR A 486 -22.82 1.26 -1.83
CA TYR A 486 -21.71 0.80 -2.63
C TYR A 486 -20.59 0.31 -1.69
N MET A 487 -20.06 -0.87 -1.90
CA MET A 487 -19.06 -1.52 -1.03
C MET A 487 -19.47 -1.65 0.46
N ASP A 488 -20.78 -1.70 0.73
CA ASP A 488 -21.38 -1.93 2.06
C ASP A 488 -20.99 -0.91 3.15
N ASN A 489 -20.70 0.33 2.80
CA ASN A 489 -20.30 1.34 3.79
C ASN A 489 -20.69 2.77 3.41
N PHE A 490 -20.64 3.69 4.41
CA PHE A 490 -20.92 5.11 4.25
C PHE A 490 -19.90 5.96 5.00
N LEU A 491 -19.57 7.10 4.42
CA LEU A 491 -18.94 8.21 5.12
C LEU A 491 -20.02 8.98 5.90
N VAL A 492 -19.86 9.13 7.20
CA VAL A 492 -20.77 9.88 8.06
C VAL A 492 -20.11 11.18 8.50
N LEU A 493 -20.71 12.31 8.14
CA LEU A 493 -20.22 13.64 8.46
C LEU A 493 -21.14 14.32 9.47
N ASN A 494 -20.56 14.87 10.54
CA ASN A 494 -21.21 15.76 11.48
C ASN A 494 -20.23 16.87 11.86
N LEU A 495 -20.05 17.83 10.98
CA LEU A 495 -19.02 18.86 11.06
C LEU A 495 -19.49 20.17 11.72
N GLY A 496 -20.80 20.30 11.96
CA GLY A 496 -21.40 21.54 12.43
C GLY A 496 -21.50 22.61 11.34
N PHE A 497 -22.11 23.76 11.69
CA PHE A 497 -22.24 24.89 10.77
C PHE A 497 -20.87 25.42 10.34
N ALA A 498 -20.69 25.62 9.04
CA ALA A 498 -19.45 26.03 8.38
C ALA A 498 -18.27 25.04 8.55
N GLY A 499 -18.49 23.86 9.14
CA GLY A 499 -17.53 22.78 9.12
C GLY A 499 -17.41 22.16 7.73
N TRP A 500 -16.22 21.67 7.37
CA TRP A 500 -15.93 21.16 6.04
C TRP A 500 -15.04 19.91 6.07
N ILE A 501 -15.06 19.17 4.98
CA ILE A 501 -14.10 18.12 4.64
C ILE A 501 -13.67 18.30 3.19
N GLN A 502 -12.40 18.08 2.91
CA GLN A 502 -11.79 18.20 1.59
C GLN A 502 -11.06 16.91 1.22
N PHE A 503 -11.26 16.48 0.01
CA PHE A 503 -10.67 15.28 -0.56
C PHE A 503 -9.88 15.62 -1.82
N THR A 504 -8.98 14.70 -2.19
CA THR A 504 -8.46 14.59 -3.54
C THR A 504 -9.23 13.49 -4.26
N THR A 505 -9.79 13.79 -5.43
CA THR A 505 -10.52 12.80 -6.23
C THR A 505 -9.55 11.78 -6.85
N PRO A 506 -10.03 10.61 -7.29
CA PRO A 506 -9.33 9.85 -8.31
C PRO A 506 -9.08 10.71 -9.55
N THR A 507 -8.17 10.25 -10.41
CA THR A 507 -7.95 10.87 -11.73
C THR A 507 -9.23 10.84 -12.56
N ILE A 508 -9.65 12.01 -13.05
CA ILE A 508 -10.77 12.16 -13.97
C ILE A 508 -10.19 12.49 -15.34
N ILE A 509 -10.60 11.77 -16.37
CA ILE A 509 -10.17 12.02 -17.76
C ILE A 509 -10.72 13.38 -18.23
N ALA A 510 -9.92 14.12 -18.99
CA ALA A 510 -10.35 15.37 -19.62
C ALA A 510 -11.67 15.20 -20.38
N GLY A 511 -12.60 16.12 -20.18
CA GLY A 511 -13.91 16.04 -20.81
C GLY A 511 -14.99 16.76 -20.03
N ARG A 512 -16.23 16.58 -20.45
CA ARG A 512 -17.40 17.20 -19.84
C ARG A 512 -18.20 16.18 -19.03
N TYR A 513 -18.52 16.53 -17.80
CA TYR A 513 -19.18 15.64 -16.85
C TYR A 513 -20.32 16.29 -16.11
N LYS A 514 -21.35 15.49 -15.82
CA LYS A 514 -22.31 15.73 -14.77
C LYS A 514 -21.79 15.05 -13.49
N VAL A 515 -21.86 15.74 -12.36
CA VAL A 515 -21.41 15.19 -11.07
C VAL A 515 -22.62 14.94 -10.18
N VAL A 516 -22.77 13.70 -9.72
CA VAL A 516 -23.91 13.22 -8.93
C VAL A 516 -23.40 12.63 -7.61
N LEU A 517 -23.96 13.11 -6.51
CA LEU A 517 -23.71 12.58 -5.18
C LEU A 517 -24.76 11.53 -4.83
N HIS A 518 -24.33 10.38 -4.38
CA HIS A 518 -25.16 9.31 -3.83
C HIS A 518 -25.04 9.28 -2.31
N TYR A 519 -26.18 9.13 -1.61
CA TYR A 519 -26.21 9.20 -0.16
C TYR A 519 -27.32 8.35 0.43
N CYS A 520 -27.15 7.96 1.68
CA CYS A 520 -28.11 7.19 2.44
C CYS A 520 -28.96 8.10 3.32
N LYS A 521 -30.24 7.77 3.45
CA LYS A 521 -31.10 8.28 4.50
C LYS A 521 -31.44 7.15 5.47
N ASP A 522 -30.69 7.09 6.55
CA ASP A 522 -30.95 6.14 7.62
C ASP A 522 -32.17 6.58 8.44
N ILE A 523 -33.15 5.71 8.52
CA ILE A 523 -34.39 5.96 9.25
C ILE A 523 -34.25 5.90 10.76
N ASN A 524 -33.23 5.20 11.26
CA ASN A 524 -33.01 5.04 12.69
C ASN A 524 -32.28 6.25 13.30
N HIS A 525 -31.74 7.08 12.46
CA HIS A 525 -31.11 8.32 12.84
C HIS A 525 -32.02 9.45 12.34
N ASN A 526 -32.72 10.11 13.23
CA ASN A 526 -33.55 11.27 12.91
C ASN A 526 -32.73 12.46 12.37
N ASN A 527 -31.83 12.18 11.42
CA ASN A 527 -30.70 13.00 11.09
C ASN A 527 -31.04 14.16 10.17
N PHE A 528 -32.24 14.17 9.62
CA PHE A 528 -32.65 15.18 8.65
C PHE A 528 -34.01 15.69 9.02
N ILE A 529 -33.98 16.58 9.97
CA ILE A 529 -35.18 17.21 10.50
C ILE A 529 -35.63 18.26 9.50
N ASN A 530 -36.85 18.12 9.03
CA ASN A 530 -37.73 19.18 8.53
C ASN A 530 -37.18 20.10 7.42
N GLY A 531 -36.41 19.64 6.49
CA GLY A 531 -36.08 20.48 5.34
C GLY A 531 -34.78 20.19 4.62
N GLY A 532 -34.01 19.22 5.08
CA GLY A 532 -32.74 18.85 4.50
C GLY A 532 -31.58 19.70 5.02
N SER A 533 -30.37 19.40 4.59
CA SER A 533 -29.18 20.16 4.93
C SER A 533 -28.67 20.93 3.72
N LEU A 534 -28.54 22.25 3.87
CA LEU A 534 -27.88 23.07 2.88
C LEU A 534 -26.39 22.78 2.90
N THR A 535 -25.87 22.28 1.79
CA THR A 535 -24.48 21.88 1.66
C THR A 535 -23.86 22.57 0.47
N ARG A 536 -22.67 23.12 0.67
CA ARG A 536 -21.84 23.67 -0.39
C ARG A 536 -20.84 22.61 -0.81
N PHE A 537 -20.72 22.44 -2.10
CA PHE A 537 -19.74 21.60 -2.75
C PHE A 537 -18.81 22.48 -3.57
N ASP A 538 -17.52 22.35 -3.35
CA ASP A 538 -16.51 23.01 -4.15
C ASP A 538 -15.74 21.92 -4.90
N LEU A 539 -15.52 22.11 -6.19
CA LEU A 539 -14.73 21.26 -7.05
C LEU A 539 -13.74 22.16 -7.77
N ASP A 540 -12.47 22.13 -7.32
CA ASP A 540 -11.45 23.13 -7.61
C ASP A 540 -11.96 24.55 -7.33
N ASP A 541 -12.04 25.39 -8.34
CA ASP A 541 -12.51 26.78 -8.28
C ASP A 541 -14.05 26.93 -8.46
N ARG A 542 -14.76 25.83 -8.71
CA ARG A 542 -16.21 25.81 -8.93
C ARG A 542 -16.95 25.51 -7.66
N SER A 543 -18.08 26.16 -7.46
CA SER A 543 -18.93 25.96 -6.28
C SER A 543 -20.38 25.68 -6.66
N SER A 544 -21.02 24.82 -5.91
CA SER A 544 -22.44 24.52 -6.01
C SER A 544 -23.06 24.44 -4.62
N MET A 545 -24.32 24.83 -4.48
CA MET A 545 -25.07 24.69 -3.23
C MET A 545 -26.30 23.82 -3.44
N VAL A 546 -26.39 22.75 -2.68
CA VAL A 546 -27.46 21.77 -2.79
C VAL A 546 -28.11 21.55 -1.43
N TYR A 547 -29.42 21.50 -1.41
CA TYR A 547 -30.18 20.99 -0.27
C TYR A 547 -30.25 19.46 -0.37
N LEU A 548 -29.38 18.78 0.35
CA LEU A 548 -29.50 17.34 0.51
C LEU A 548 -30.72 17.03 1.37
N TYR A 549 -31.43 15.94 1.06
CA TYR A 549 -32.57 15.41 1.81
C TYR A 549 -33.84 16.29 1.80
N LYS A 550 -33.86 17.37 1.06
CA LYS A 550 -35.01 18.26 0.98
C LYS A 550 -36.24 17.52 0.49
N GLY A 551 -37.28 17.54 1.32
CA GLY A 551 -38.55 16.88 0.98
C GLY A 551 -38.50 15.35 0.95
N MET A 552 -37.40 14.75 1.32
CA MET A 552 -37.30 13.30 1.38
C MET A 552 -38.03 12.76 2.59
N THR A 553 -39.07 11.99 2.34
CA THR A 553 -39.53 10.96 3.25
C THR A 553 -38.54 9.77 3.20
N ARG A 554 -38.69 8.82 4.10
CA ARG A 554 -37.91 7.59 4.16
C ARG A 554 -37.65 7.02 2.76
N LEU A 555 -36.36 6.79 2.42
CA LEU A 555 -36.02 6.03 1.23
C LEU A 555 -36.43 4.57 1.42
N PRO A 556 -36.87 3.88 0.39
CA PRO A 556 -37.10 2.44 0.42
C PRO A 556 -35.80 1.72 0.81
N ARG A 557 -35.92 0.53 1.37
CA ARG A 557 -34.72 -0.35 1.58
C ARG A 557 -34.02 -0.59 0.24
N TYR A 558 -32.71 -0.67 0.29
CA TYR A 558 -31.84 -0.92 -0.86
C TYR A 558 -31.80 0.23 -1.90
N GLN A 559 -32.20 1.43 -1.52
CA GLN A 559 -32.13 2.59 -2.42
C GLN A 559 -31.36 3.73 -1.77
N LEU A 560 -30.43 4.27 -2.54
CA LEU A 560 -29.74 5.51 -2.25
C LEU A 560 -30.56 6.70 -2.77
N GLY A 561 -30.42 7.83 -2.10
CA GLY A 561 -30.80 9.11 -2.67
C GLY A 561 -29.68 9.61 -3.57
N GLU A 562 -30.05 10.41 -4.57
CA GLU A 562 -29.10 11.07 -5.45
C GLU A 562 -29.38 12.57 -5.55
N SER A 563 -28.32 13.35 -5.73
CA SER A 563 -28.41 14.78 -6.03
C SER A 563 -27.35 15.18 -7.04
N THR A 564 -27.77 15.87 -8.08
CA THR A 564 -26.81 16.50 -9.01
C THR A 564 -26.12 17.65 -8.29
N VAL A 565 -24.81 17.49 -8.06
CA VAL A 565 -23.98 18.50 -7.43
C VAL A 565 -23.55 19.54 -8.45
N PHE A 566 -23.06 19.08 -9.61
CA PHE A 566 -22.77 19.94 -10.76
C PHE A 566 -23.46 19.39 -12.00
N GLY A 567 -24.25 20.22 -12.67
CA GLY A 567 -24.95 19.83 -13.90
C GLY A 567 -24.02 19.62 -15.09
N ALA A 568 -22.96 20.38 -15.15
CA ALA A 568 -21.89 20.24 -16.13
C ALA A 568 -20.59 20.84 -15.58
N VAL A 569 -19.50 20.10 -15.75
CA VAL A 569 -18.14 20.53 -15.44
C VAL A 569 -17.26 20.14 -16.63
N ASP A 570 -16.45 21.07 -17.11
CA ASP A 570 -15.46 20.82 -18.16
C ASP A 570 -14.09 20.68 -17.49
N PHE A 571 -13.41 19.55 -17.67
CA PHE A 571 -12.03 19.32 -17.28
C PHE A 571 -11.13 19.40 -18.52
N GLU A 572 -10.19 20.33 -18.51
CA GLU A 572 -9.28 20.55 -19.63
C GLU A 572 -8.15 19.50 -19.69
N GLY A 573 -7.79 18.95 -18.54
CA GLY A 573 -6.74 17.92 -18.42
C GLY A 573 -7.23 16.72 -17.61
N SER A 574 -6.56 15.59 -17.82
CA SER A 574 -6.79 14.36 -17.05
C SER A 574 -5.94 14.40 -15.78
N CYS A 575 -6.57 14.62 -14.64
CA CYS A 575 -5.89 14.70 -13.35
C CYS A 575 -6.87 14.45 -12.20
N SER A 576 -6.34 14.37 -10.98
CA SER A 576 -7.13 14.44 -9.77
C SER A 576 -7.50 15.88 -9.44
N HIS A 577 -8.61 16.06 -8.74
CA HIS A 577 -9.21 17.34 -8.41
C HIS A 577 -9.43 17.48 -6.90
N THR A 578 -9.51 18.70 -6.41
CA THR A 578 -9.90 18.98 -5.05
C THR A 578 -11.41 19.02 -4.93
N PHE A 579 -11.99 18.19 -4.08
CA PHE A 579 -13.43 18.18 -3.79
C PHE A 579 -13.67 18.48 -2.32
N LYS A 580 -14.45 19.54 -2.04
CA LYS A 580 -14.72 20.00 -0.68
C LYS A 580 -16.21 20.04 -0.41
N ILE A 581 -16.60 19.55 0.76
CA ILE A 581 -17.97 19.54 1.26
C ILE A 581 -18.03 20.42 2.49
N THR A 582 -18.91 21.43 2.49
CA THR A 582 -19.08 22.36 3.61
C THR A 582 -20.54 22.39 4.05
N MET A 583 -20.79 22.19 5.35
CA MET A 583 -22.12 22.30 5.95
C MET A 583 -22.50 23.78 6.05
N MET A 584 -23.48 24.20 5.29
CA MET A 584 -23.96 25.59 5.23
C MET A 584 -25.30 25.80 5.91
N ASP A 585 -25.90 24.76 6.48
CA ASP A 585 -27.16 24.88 7.18
C ASP A 585 -26.95 25.48 8.58
N VAL A 586 -27.54 26.63 8.83
CA VAL A 586 -27.39 27.37 10.09
C VAL A 586 -27.94 26.59 11.29
N GLU A 587 -28.93 25.73 11.08
CA GLU A 587 -29.48 24.89 12.12
C GLU A 587 -28.49 23.86 12.65
N ALA A 588 -27.49 23.47 11.85
CA ALA A 588 -26.40 22.60 12.27
C ALA A 588 -25.60 23.18 13.45
N LYS A 589 -25.67 24.50 13.67
CA LYS A 589 -25.01 25.18 14.78
C LYS A 589 -25.53 24.72 16.15
N ASN A 590 -26.83 24.49 16.25
CA ASN A 590 -27.51 24.21 17.52
C ASN A 590 -28.11 22.81 17.59
N ASN A 591 -27.98 22.02 16.54
CA ASN A 591 -28.59 20.71 16.42
C ASN A 591 -27.53 19.64 16.12
N SER A 592 -27.31 18.77 17.11
CA SER A 592 -26.36 17.65 16.97
C SER A 592 -26.80 16.55 15.98
N ASN A 593 -28.02 16.64 15.46
CA ASN A 593 -28.57 15.64 14.56
C ASN A 593 -28.35 15.93 13.07
N TYR A 594 -27.57 16.95 12.74
CA TYR A 594 -27.24 17.27 11.35
C TYR A 594 -26.10 16.38 10.83
N HIS A 595 -26.42 15.13 10.57
CA HIS A 595 -25.49 14.18 9.95
C HIS A 595 -25.77 14.08 8.45
N GLN A 596 -24.70 13.82 7.71
CA GLN A 596 -24.75 13.42 6.32
C GLN A 596 -24.14 12.03 6.19
N SER A 597 -24.85 11.09 5.58
CA SER A 597 -24.36 9.74 5.29
C SER A 597 -24.16 9.65 3.78
N LEU A 598 -22.91 9.84 3.36
CA LEU A 598 -22.49 9.93 1.96
C LEU A 598 -21.90 8.60 1.53
N ASP A 599 -22.26 8.15 0.34
CA ASP A 599 -21.81 6.88 -0.20
C ASP A 599 -20.69 7.12 -1.23
N TYR A 600 -21.05 7.59 -2.40
CA TYR A 600 -20.07 7.86 -3.46
C TYR A 600 -20.43 9.08 -4.29
N LEU A 601 -19.43 9.61 -4.96
CA LEU A 601 -19.57 10.64 -5.98
C LEU A 601 -19.37 10.00 -7.35
N GLU A 602 -20.24 10.35 -8.29
CA GLU A 602 -20.24 9.83 -9.63
C GLU A 602 -19.97 10.94 -10.64
N PHE A 603 -18.98 10.75 -11.51
CA PHE A 603 -18.70 11.59 -12.65
C PHE A 603 -19.24 10.89 -13.90
N VAL A 604 -20.29 11.43 -14.47
CA VAL A 604 -21.00 10.88 -15.65
C VAL A 604 -20.64 11.73 -16.87
N PRO A 605 -19.98 11.17 -17.90
CA PRO A 605 -19.67 11.91 -19.14
C PRO A 605 -20.97 12.38 -19.83
N ILE A 606 -20.96 13.60 -20.38
CA ILE A 606 -22.11 14.21 -21.08
C ILE A 606 -21.69 14.90 -22.39
#